data_941bf148fc395168bfe71fe550b1e459
#
_entry.id   941bf148fc395168bfe71fe550b1e459
#
_cell.length_a   1.000
_cell.length_b   1.000
_cell.length_c   1.000
_cell.angle_alpha   90.00
_cell.angle_beta   90.00
_cell.angle_gamma   90.00
#
_symmetry.space_group_name_H-M   'P 1'
#
loop_
_entity.id
_entity.type
_entity.pdbx_description
1 polymer ?
#
loop_
_entity_poly.entity_id
_entity_poly.type
_entity_poly.pdbx_seq_one_letter_code
_entity_poly.pdbx_strand_id
1 'polypeptide(L)'
;MTMPIRSRPGRAAAGWKAIAIGTAFLAPLLLLALTLSPPAAAAPPDTGGKPEVTVMTWNLFFGFDEAPLFEAAATEDPELIAAAVTRAWGEIQATDFHVRAQAIAKHVRAAKPDLIGLQEAALYMLFDEYELPPTKDPAEVIDFVEILRGELRAAGLSYEVASSVPNTEVLLPDSLGRGVYILDRDAILMRTGVPPGQQRLGFLSAQNGTYGTLVGPAFGFPITIFRGWASVDVSFKGRSFRFVTTHLEDAGTDPGLTWLQGEQAKELVAGPLNTPMPVILTGDFNSDGYTKWPTYLYLVGPPPDGAALKDVWLVNHPRNPGLTWGEDPDLVNPFPRLTQRLDFVFLQGPIGVVRADVVGDTRGDRASSGIWPSDHAGLVAKLTP
;
A
#
# COMPACT_ATOMS: atom_id res chain seq x y z
N MET A 1 59.69 25.52 -25.86
CA MET A 1 58.98 25.14 -27.09
C MET A 1 57.85 24.22 -26.69
N THR A 2 56.72 24.83 -26.31
CA THR A 2 55.54 24.16 -25.71
C THR A 2 54.46 24.05 -26.78
N MET A 3 54.07 22.84 -27.14
CA MET A 3 52.91 22.57 -28.02
C MET A 3 51.61 22.59 -27.23
N PRO A 4 50.52 23.16 -27.76
CA PRO A 4 49.23 23.18 -27.10
C PRO A 4 48.49 21.86 -27.33
N ILE A 5 47.90 21.35 -26.25
CA ILE A 5 47.00 20.21 -26.26
C ILE A 5 45.64 20.69 -26.79
N ARG A 6 45.18 20.09 -27.91
CA ARG A 6 43.83 20.28 -28.46
C ARG A 6 42.83 19.58 -27.60
N SER A 7 41.92 20.34 -27.02
CA SER A 7 40.69 19.85 -26.37
C SER A 7 39.75 19.23 -27.43
N ARG A 8 39.32 17.97 -27.19
CA ARG A 8 38.22 17.35 -27.93
C ARG A 8 36.90 17.93 -27.44
N PRO A 9 35.92 18.18 -28.32
CA PRO A 9 34.60 18.62 -27.91
C PRO A 9 33.89 17.47 -27.17
N GLY A 10 33.37 17.77 -26.00
CA GLY A 10 32.56 16.87 -25.20
C GLY A 10 31.28 16.49 -25.96
N ARG A 11 30.97 15.20 -25.99
CA ARG A 11 29.63 14.73 -26.34
C ARG A 11 28.68 15.24 -25.29
N ALA A 12 27.66 15.96 -25.74
CA ALA A 12 26.52 16.32 -24.89
C ALA A 12 25.84 15.04 -24.42
N ALA A 13 25.90 14.77 -23.14
CA ALA A 13 25.07 13.77 -22.51
C ALA A 13 23.62 14.19 -22.72
N ALA A 14 22.87 13.39 -23.46
CA ALA A 14 21.42 13.53 -23.55
C ALA A 14 20.88 13.16 -22.15
N GLY A 15 20.65 14.18 -21.32
CA GLY A 15 20.06 13.99 -20.01
C GLY A 15 18.66 13.39 -20.18
N TRP A 16 18.48 12.21 -19.69
CA TRP A 16 17.17 11.59 -19.52
C TRP A 16 16.41 12.39 -18.47
N LYS A 17 15.44 13.18 -18.92
CA LYS A 17 14.49 13.81 -18.00
C LYS A 17 13.40 12.78 -17.75
N ALA A 18 13.42 12.15 -16.59
CA ALA A 18 12.23 11.53 -16.05
C ALA A 18 11.22 12.65 -15.83
N ILE A 19 10.20 12.69 -16.65
CA ILE A 19 9.09 13.64 -16.50
C ILE A 19 8.07 12.94 -15.61
N ALA A 20 7.96 13.38 -14.37
CA ALA A 20 6.78 13.10 -13.56
C ALA A 20 5.59 13.74 -14.29
N ILE A 21 4.73 12.93 -14.87
CA ILE A 21 3.51 13.41 -15.53
C ILE A 21 2.50 13.69 -14.44
N GLY A 22 2.53 14.89 -13.91
CA GLY A 22 1.46 15.39 -13.04
C GLY A 22 0.19 15.56 -13.85
N THR A 23 -0.58 14.52 -14.04
CA THR A 23 -1.91 14.61 -14.64
C THR A 23 -2.90 15.01 -13.56
N ALA A 24 -3.35 16.27 -13.64
CA ALA A 24 -4.57 16.68 -12.95
C ALA A 24 -5.75 15.95 -13.58
N PHE A 25 -6.14 14.80 -13.03
CA PHE A 25 -7.39 14.15 -13.38
C PHE A 25 -8.55 14.98 -12.84
N LEU A 26 -9.26 15.65 -13.74
CA LEU A 26 -10.60 16.18 -13.49
C LEU A 26 -11.54 14.99 -13.25
N ALA A 27 -11.86 14.71 -12.00
CA ALA A 27 -12.92 13.75 -11.65
C ALA A 27 -14.24 14.23 -12.23
N PRO A 28 -15.00 13.39 -12.95
CA PRO A 28 -16.36 13.74 -13.33
C PRO A 28 -17.24 13.76 -12.07
N LEU A 29 -17.85 14.91 -11.80
CA LEU A 29 -18.92 15.05 -10.82
C LEU A 29 -20.12 14.21 -11.28
N LEU A 30 -20.32 13.04 -10.69
CA LEU A 30 -21.52 12.26 -10.86
C LEU A 30 -22.60 12.83 -9.93
N LEU A 31 -23.54 13.57 -10.47
CA LEU A 31 -24.77 13.99 -9.77
C LEU A 31 -25.62 12.75 -9.49
N LEU A 32 -25.58 12.26 -8.25
CA LEU A 32 -26.46 11.18 -7.79
C LEU A 32 -27.83 11.75 -7.43
N ALA A 33 -28.84 11.46 -8.23
CA ALA A 33 -30.24 11.80 -7.92
C ALA A 33 -30.72 11.01 -6.69
N LEU A 34 -31.00 11.72 -5.60
CA LEU A 34 -31.61 11.17 -4.39
C LEU A 34 -33.07 10.76 -4.67
N THR A 35 -33.32 9.48 -4.83
CA THR A 35 -34.67 8.92 -4.72
C THR A 35 -34.95 8.65 -3.24
N LEU A 36 -35.96 9.36 -2.71
CA LEU A 36 -36.48 9.16 -1.36
C LEU A 36 -37.14 7.77 -1.26
N SER A 37 -36.47 6.86 -0.56
CA SER A 37 -37.07 5.57 -0.19
C SER A 37 -37.93 5.71 1.07
N PRO A 38 -39.02 4.94 1.22
CA PRO A 38 -39.89 4.99 2.40
C PRO A 38 -39.16 4.55 3.66
N PRO A 39 -39.62 4.96 4.86
CA PRO A 39 -38.94 4.67 6.12
C PRO A 39 -38.87 3.16 6.36
N ALA A 40 -37.65 2.68 6.58
CA ALA A 40 -37.39 1.29 6.93
C ALA A 40 -38.03 0.93 8.27
N ALA A 41 -38.62 -0.28 8.36
CA ALA A 41 -39.15 -0.85 9.59
C ALA A 41 -38.06 -0.87 10.69
N ALA A 42 -38.48 -0.56 11.93
CA ALA A 42 -37.59 -0.51 13.08
C ALA A 42 -36.81 -1.83 13.23
N ALA A 43 -35.48 -1.71 13.35
CA ALA A 43 -34.59 -2.84 13.61
C ALA A 43 -34.92 -3.47 14.98
N PRO A 44 -34.75 -4.79 15.16
CA PRO A 44 -34.92 -5.43 16.46
C PRO A 44 -33.94 -4.85 17.50
N PRO A 45 -34.29 -4.86 18.80
CA PRO A 45 -33.48 -4.24 19.83
C PRO A 45 -32.10 -4.86 19.91
N ASP A 46 -31.09 -3.99 19.99
CA ASP A 46 -29.67 -4.33 20.09
C ASP A 46 -29.41 -5.13 21.39
N THR A 47 -28.86 -6.32 21.27
CA THR A 47 -28.51 -7.20 22.40
C THR A 47 -27.25 -6.76 23.12
N GLY A 48 -27.03 -5.46 23.34
CA GLY A 48 -26.11 -4.92 24.37
C GLY A 48 -24.60 -5.10 24.18
N GLY A 49 -24.12 -5.66 23.07
CA GLY A 49 -22.68 -5.71 22.75
C GLY A 49 -22.17 -4.35 22.26
N LYS A 50 -20.96 -3.96 22.66
CA LYS A 50 -20.31 -2.80 22.05
C LYS A 50 -20.20 -3.02 20.53
N PRO A 51 -20.47 -1.98 19.71
CA PRO A 51 -20.36 -2.12 18.26
C PRO A 51 -18.92 -2.45 17.86
N GLU A 52 -18.75 -3.50 17.06
CA GLU A 52 -17.44 -3.99 16.61
C GLU A 52 -17.24 -3.69 15.12
N VAL A 53 -16.05 -3.25 14.76
CA VAL A 53 -15.57 -3.05 13.38
C VAL A 53 -14.38 -3.95 13.16
N THR A 54 -14.34 -4.62 12.03
CA THR A 54 -13.16 -5.41 11.60
C THR A 54 -12.40 -4.65 10.53
N VAL A 55 -11.10 -4.47 10.73
CA VAL A 55 -10.20 -3.83 9.76
C VAL A 55 -9.09 -4.80 9.37
N MET A 56 -8.50 -4.58 8.20
CA MET A 56 -7.37 -5.34 7.69
C MET A 56 -6.36 -4.39 7.05
N THR A 57 -5.08 -4.71 7.13
CA THR A 57 -4.04 -4.15 6.27
C THR A 57 -3.29 -5.27 5.58
N TRP A 58 -2.86 -5.04 4.32
CA TRP A 58 -2.05 -5.98 3.59
C TRP A 58 -1.23 -5.26 2.51
N ASN A 59 0.11 -5.37 2.59
CA ASN A 59 0.97 -5.03 1.49
C ASN A 59 0.85 -6.15 0.43
N LEU A 60 0.53 -5.80 -0.82
CA LEU A 60 0.22 -6.76 -1.88
C LEU A 60 1.45 -7.31 -2.61
N PHE A 61 2.63 -6.78 -2.32
CA PHE A 61 3.88 -7.05 -3.04
C PHE A 61 3.80 -6.69 -4.52
N PHE A 62 4.72 -5.88 -5.01
CA PHE A 62 4.80 -5.46 -6.42
C PHE A 62 4.84 -6.62 -7.41
N GLY A 63 5.29 -7.79 -7.01
CA GLY A 63 5.41 -8.96 -7.85
C GLY A 63 6.79 -9.11 -8.50
N PHE A 64 7.75 -8.26 -8.16
CA PHE A 64 9.14 -8.36 -8.59
C PHE A 64 10.08 -7.79 -7.53
N ASP A 65 11.35 -8.21 -7.58
CA ASP A 65 12.43 -7.65 -6.76
C ASP A 65 12.85 -6.30 -7.35
N GLU A 66 12.64 -5.20 -6.61
CA GLU A 66 12.94 -3.84 -7.05
C GLU A 66 14.46 -3.54 -7.04
N ALA A 67 15.24 -4.23 -6.20
CA ALA A 67 16.66 -3.92 -6.03
C ALA A 67 17.46 -3.93 -7.34
N PRO A 68 17.32 -4.91 -8.26
CA PRO A 68 18.02 -4.88 -9.54
C PRO A 68 17.63 -3.72 -10.45
N LEU A 69 16.37 -3.23 -10.35
CA LEU A 69 15.94 -2.07 -11.12
C LEU A 69 16.59 -0.78 -10.59
N PHE A 70 16.66 -0.61 -9.27
CA PHE A 70 17.36 0.52 -8.67
C PHE A 70 18.86 0.48 -8.92
N GLU A 71 19.51 -0.70 -8.83
CA GLU A 71 20.91 -0.88 -9.17
C GLU A 71 21.21 -0.49 -10.62
N ALA A 72 20.39 -0.95 -11.56
CA ALA A 72 20.53 -0.59 -12.98
C ALA A 72 20.31 0.92 -13.20
N ALA A 73 19.29 1.50 -12.57
CA ALA A 73 18.98 2.92 -12.67
C ALA A 73 20.12 3.81 -12.15
N ALA A 74 20.83 3.38 -11.08
CA ALA A 74 21.98 4.08 -10.53
C ALA A 74 23.20 4.12 -11.49
N THR A 75 23.25 3.22 -12.47
CA THR A 75 24.31 3.23 -13.50
C THR A 75 24.09 4.28 -14.58
N GLU A 76 22.88 4.80 -14.73
CA GLU A 76 22.42 5.64 -15.84
C GLU A 76 22.64 4.99 -17.23
N ASP A 77 22.88 3.67 -17.29
CA ASP A 77 23.06 2.92 -18.53
C ASP A 77 21.68 2.45 -19.07
N PRO A 78 21.26 2.95 -20.24
CA PRO A 78 19.93 2.62 -20.78
C PRO A 78 19.75 1.13 -21.10
N GLU A 79 20.82 0.41 -21.46
CA GLU A 79 20.75 -1.02 -21.78
C GLU A 79 20.56 -1.85 -20.50
N LEU A 80 21.24 -1.49 -19.43
CA LEU A 80 21.08 -2.14 -18.13
C LEU A 80 19.69 -1.86 -17.54
N ILE A 81 19.21 -0.62 -17.63
CA ILE A 81 17.85 -0.26 -17.20
C ILE A 81 16.80 -1.06 -17.98
N ALA A 82 16.90 -1.11 -19.31
CA ALA A 82 15.96 -1.85 -20.13
C ALA A 82 15.98 -3.36 -19.84
N ALA A 83 17.16 -3.93 -19.55
CA ALA A 83 17.29 -5.33 -19.14
C ALA A 83 16.62 -5.59 -17.77
N ALA A 84 16.80 -4.69 -16.80
CA ALA A 84 16.14 -4.79 -15.49
C ALA A 84 14.62 -4.66 -15.59
N VAL A 85 14.11 -3.75 -16.46
CA VAL A 85 12.66 -3.63 -16.74
C VAL A 85 12.10 -4.89 -17.37
N THR A 86 12.83 -5.50 -18.32
CA THR A 86 12.44 -6.79 -18.93
C THR A 86 12.34 -7.88 -17.89
N ARG A 87 13.31 -7.96 -16.96
CA ARG A 87 13.32 -8.90 -15.87
C ARG A 87 12.11 -8.67 -14.94
N ALA A 88 11.92 -7.44 -14.47
CA ALA A 88 10.80 -7.07 -13.59
C ALA A 88 9.44 -7.46 -14.20
N TRP A 89 9.23 -7.18 -15.49
CA TRP A 89 8.02 -7.61 -16.19
C TRP A 89 7.85 -9.13 -16.18
N GLY A 90 8.92 -9.89 -16.41
CA GLY A 90 8.90 -11.36 -16.34
C GLY A 90 8.56 -11.87 -14.95
N GLU A 91 9.06 -11.24 -13.89
CA GLU A 91 8.76 -11.58 -12.48
C GLU A 91 7.30 -11.26 -12.11
N ILE A 92 6.77 -10.10 -12.54
CA ILE A 92 5.34 -9.74 -12.39
C ILE A 92 4.43 -10.82 -12.99
N GLN A 93 4.75 -11.28 -14.20
CA GLN A 93 4.01 -12.36 -14.85
C GLN A 93 4.13 -13.70 -14.09
N ALA A 94 5.32 -14.03 -13.60
CA ALA A 94 5.60 -15.28 -12.89
C ALA A 94 4.94 -15.34 -11.51
N THR A 95 4.85 -14.22 -10.80
CA THR A 95 4.20 -14.11 -9.48
C THR A 95 2.67 -13.98 -9.57
N ASP A 96 2.12 -13.94 -10.76
CA ASP A 96 0.69 -14.04 -11.12
C ASP A 96 -0.28 -13.50 -10.06
N PHE A 97 -0.55 -12.20 -10.11
CA PHE A 97 -1.41 -11.59 -9.10
C PHE A 97 -2.85 -12.13 -9.08
N HIS A 98 -3.37 -12.69 -10.18
CA HIS A 98 -4.69 -13.33 -10.17
C HIS A 98 -4.73 -14.51 -9.20
N VAL A 99 -3.70 -15.35 -9.23
CA VAL A 99 -3.58 -16.50 -8.32
C VAL A 99 -3.36 -16.05 -6.88
N ARG A 100 -2.53 -15.02 -6.66
CA ARG A 100 -2.31 -14.42 -5.34
C ARG A 100 -3.57 -13.79 -4.76
N ALA A 101 -4.31 -13.03 -5.58
CA ALA A 101 -5.56 -12.39 -5.19
C ALA A 101 -6.64 -13.39 -4.74
N GLN A 102 -6.70 -14.60 -5.33
CA GLN A 102 -7.59 -15.68 -4.87
C GLN A 102 -7.26 -16.14 -3.45
N ALA A 103 -5.97 -16.27 -3.14
CA ALA A 103 -5.51 -16.63 -1.80
C ALA A 103 -5.82 -15.50 -0.79
N ILE A 104 -5.56 -14.23 -1.15
CA ILE A 104 -5.93 -13.06 -0.33
C ILE A 104 -7.45 -13.01 -0.10
N ALA A 105 -8.25 -13.19 -1.16
CA ALA A 105 -9.71 -13.17 -1.07
C ALA A 105 -10.28 -14.24 -0.13
N LYS A 106 -9.62 -15.39 0.01
CA LYS A 106 -9.97 -16.44 0.97
C LYS A 106 -9.88 -15.92 2.42
N HIS A 107 -8.82 -15.19 2.76
CA HIS A 107 -8.63 -14.59 4.09
C HIS A 107 -9.61 -13.43 4.32
N VAL A 108 -9.80 -12.56 3.33
CA VAL A 108 -10.80 -11.48 3.40
C VAL A 108 -12.21 -12.07 3.59
N ARG A 109 -12.55 -13.17 2.92
CA ARG A 109 -13.85 -13.86 3.11
C ARG A 109 -14.01 -14.44 4.52
N ALA A 110 -12.96 -14.93 5.12
CA ALA A 110 -12.99 -15.47 6.48
C ALA A 110 -13.14 -14.35 7.52
N ALA A 111 -12.38 -13.27 7.41
CA ALA A 111 -12.39 -12.14 8.35
C ALA A 111 -13.54 -11.16 8.10
N LYS A 112 -13.98 -10.99 6.85
CA LYS A 112 -14.99 -10.01 6.39
C LYS A 112 -14.73 -8.60 6.92
N PRO A 113 -13.54 -8.03 6.73
CA PRO A 113 -13.23 -6.70 7.23
C PRO A 113 -14.19 -5.67 6.65
N ASP A 114 -14.53 -4.66 7.43
CA ASP A 114 -15.35 -3.54 7.00
C ASP A 114 -14.54 -2.54 6.18
N LEU A 115 -13.24 -2.42 6.51
CA LEU A 115 -12.24 -1.59 5.82
C LEU A 115 -10.95 -2.38 5.64
N ILE A 116 -10.30 -2.21 4.48
CA ILE A 116 -8.99 -2.81 4.16
C ILE A 116 -8.09 -1.70 3.67
N GLY A 117 -6.92 -1.52 4.31
CA GLY A 117 -5.80 -0.73 3.79
C GLY A 117 -4.89 -1.63 2.97
N LEU A 118 -4.61 -1.24 1.75
CA LEU A 118 -3.73 -1.96 0.84
C LEU A 118 -2.52 -1.09 0.51
N GLN A 119 -1.32 -1.67 0.53
CA GLN A 119 -0.08 -1.08 0.08
C GLN A 119 0.41 -1.85 -1.14
N GLU A 120 1.25 -1.24 -1.96
CA GLU A 120 1.70 -1.81 -3.24
C GLU A 120 0.53 -2.31 -4.11
N ALA A 121 -0.56 -1.55 -4.10
CA ALA A 121 -1.74 -1.83 -4.90
C ALA A 121 -1.49 -1.42 -6.36
N ALA A 122 -0.50 -2.06 -6.99
CA ALA A 122 0.10 -1.67 -8.25
C ALA A 122 -0.87 -1.68 -9.44
N LEU A 123 -0.58 -0.80 -10.41
CA LEU A 123 -1.15 -0.84 -11.74
C LEU A 123 0.00 -0.90 -12.75
N TYR A 124 0.00 -1.93 -13.56
CA TYR A 124 0.94 -2.12 -14.67
C TYR A 124 0.21 -2.00 -15.99
N MET A 125 0.88 -1.35 -16.97
CA MET A 125 0.43 -1.34 -18.35
C MET A 125 1.63 -1.65 -19.27
N LEU A 126 1.44 -2.57 -20.20
CA LEU A 126 2.42 -2.88 -21.24
C LEU A 126 1.98 -2.25 -22.56
N PHE A 127 2.84 -1.45 -23.15
CA PHE A 127 2.66 -0.87 -24.49
C PHE A 127 3.60 -1.55 -25.48
N ASP A 128 3.12 -1.86 -26.68
CA ASP A 128 3.91 -2.52 -27.74
C ASP A 128 5.15 -1.73 -28.14
N GLU A 129 5.13 -0.41 -27.99
CA GLU A 129 6.22 0.51 -28.29
C GLU A 129 6.40 1.50 -27.13
N TYR A 130 7.66 1.80 -26.80
CA TYR A 130 7.98 2.84 -25.82
C TYR A 130 7.86 4.23 -26.45
N GLU A 131 6.87 5.01 -26.04
CA GLU A 131 6.64 6.39 -26.45
C GLU A 131 6.30 7.26 -25.24
N LEU A 132 6.73 8.52 -25.22
CA LEU A 132 6.44 9.52 -24.18
C LEU A 132 5.77 10.77 -24.78
N PRO A 133 4.47 11.05 -24.46
CA PRO A 133 3.51 10.15 -23.81
C PRO A 133 3.09 8.98 -24.71
N PRO A 134 2.51 7.89 -24.15
CA PRO A 134 1.97 6.81 -24.97
C PRO A 134 0.88 7.34 -25.90
N THR A 135 0.89 6.89 -27.16
CA THR A 135 -0.09 7.32 -28.18
C THR A 135 -1.12 6.23 -28.51
N LYS A 136 -0.90 5.01 -28.03
CA LYS A 136 -1.75 3.83 -28.23
C LYS A 136 -2.30 3.32 -26.92
N ASP A 137 -3.38 2.54 -26.98
CA ASP A 137 -3.87 1.79 -25.82
C ASP A 137 -2.84 0.72 -25.39
N PRO A 138 -2.77 0.39 -24.09
CA PRO A 138 -1.88 -0.67 -23.63
C PRO A 138 -2.31 -2.04 -24.19
N ALA A 139 -1.33 -2.87 -24.54
CA ALA A 139 -1.55 -4.26 -24.98
C ALA A 139 -1.98 -5.15 -23.80
N GLU A 140 -1.53 -4.83 -22.59
CA GLU A 140 -1.86 -5.57 -21.38
C GLU A 140 -2.00 -4.60 -20.19
N VAL A 141 -2.97 -4.89 -19.30
CA VAL A 141 -3.20 -4.14 -18.05
C VAL A 141 -3.33 -5.13 -16.90
N ILE A 142 -2.52 -4.92 -15.85
CA ILE A 142 -2.58 -5.68 -14.61
C ILE A 142 -2.88 -4.69 -13.48
N ASP A 143 -4.15 -4.57 -13.07
CA ASP A 143 -4.58 -3.71 -11.97
C ASP A 143 -4.87 -4.55 -10.72
N PHE A 144 -3.98 -4.51 -9.74
CA PHE A 144 -4.09 -5.30 -8.52
C PHE A 144 -5.40 -5.02 -7.77
N VAL A 145 -5.83 -3.78 -7.73
CA VAL A 145 -7.09 -3.41 -7.04
C VAL A 145 -8.29 -4.02 -7.74
N GLU A 146 -8.37 -3.90 -9.07
CA GLU A 146 -9.52 -4.42 -9.82
C GLU A 146 -9.51 -5.96 -9.87
N ILE A 147 -8.33 -6.59 -9.97
CA ILE A 147 -8.18 -8.05 -9.89
C ILE A 147 -8.67 -8.54 -8.52
N LEU A 148 -8.18 -7.96 -7.42
CA LEU A 148 -8.59 -8.35 -6.07
C LEU A 148 -10.10 -8.14 -5.85
N ARG A 149 -10.66 -7.01 -6.28
CA ARG A 149 -12.09 -6.75 -6.22
C ARG A 149 -12.90 -7.78 -7.04
N GLY A 150 -12.36 -8.23 -8.17
CA GLY A 150 -12.90 -9.31 -8.98
C GLY A 150 -13.00 -10.63 -8.20
N GLU A 151 -11.90 -11.04 -7.58
CA GLU A 151 -11.84 -12.26 -6.77
C GLU A 151 -12.72 -12.17 -5.50
N LEU A 152 -12.80 -11.00 -4.88
CA LEU A 152 -13.71 -10.75 -3.77
C LEU A 152 -15.17 -10.89 -4.19
N ARG A 153 -15.56 -10.37 -5.38
CA ARG A 153 -16.91 -10.56 -5.93
C ARG A 153 -17.19 -12.04 -6.20
N ALA A 154 -16.25 -12.76 -6.77
CA ALA A 154 -16.34 -14.21 -6.98
C ALA A 154 -16.51 -14.98 -5.66
N ALA A 155 -15.89 -14.48 -4.57
CA ALA A 155 -16.05 -15.02 -3.22
C ALA A 155 -17.35 -14.59 -2.50
N GLY A 156 -18.25 -13.84 -3.18
CA GLY A 156 -19.53 -13.36 -2.64
C GLY A 156 -19.41 -12.13 -1.74
N LEU A 157 -18.36 -11.36 -1.90
CA LEU A 157 -18.10 -10.12 -1.15
C LEU A 157 -18.05 -8.94 -2.12
N SER A 158 -18.52 -7.78 -1.66
CA SER A 158 -18.47 -6.53 -2.43
C SER A 158 -17.68 -5.49 -1.67
N TYR A 159 -16.69 -4.92 -2.34
CA TYR A 159 -15.87 -3.83 -1.85
C TYR A 159 -15.75 -2.74 -2.92
N GLU A 160 -15.77 -1.49 -2.46
CA GLU A 160 -15.49 -0.33 -3.31
C GLU A 160 -14.24 0.39 -2.84
N VAL A 161 -13.52 1.00 -3.77
CA VAL A 161 -12.41 1.89 -3.44
C VAL A 161 -12.99 3.15 -2.80
N ALA A 162 -12.72 3.34 -1.52
CA ALA A 162 -13.21 4.49 -0.76
C ALA A 162 -12.23 5.67 -0.79
N SER A 163 -10.94 5.39 -0.90
CA SER A 163 -9.86 6.38 -1.07
C SER A 163 -8.65 5.69 -1.68
N SER A 164 -7.81 6.44 -2.38
CA SER A 164 -6.53 5.95 -2.90
C SER A 164 -5.55 7.12 -3.01
N VAL A 165 -4.25 6.86 -2.83
CA VAL A 165 -3.17 7.80 -3.11
C VAL A 165 -2.24 7.19 -4.14
N PRO A 166 -1.99 7.87 -5.28
CA PRO A 166 -0.91 7.49 -6.17
C PRO A 166 0.43 7.83 -5.50
N ASN A 167 1.32 6.87 -5.52
CA ASN A 167 2.70 7.03 -5.09
C ASN A 167 3.60 7.23 -6.32
N THR A 168 4.65 6.41 -6.48
CA THR A 168 5.58 6.54 -7.61
C THR A 168 4.95 6.07 -8.92
N GLU A 169 5.13 6.85 -9.99
CA GLU A 169 4.64 6.59 -11.33
C GLU A 169 5.79 6.72 -12.34
N VAL A 170 6.03 5.69 -13.13
CA VAL A 170 7.08 5.68 -14.16
C VAL A 170 6.63 4.93 -15.42
N LEU A 171 7.15 5.34 -16.57
CA LEU A 171 7.08 4.59 -17.82
C LEU A 171 8.51 4.38 -18.33
N LEU A 172 8.94 3.13 -18.44
CA LEU A 172 10.31 2.73 -18.76
C LEU A 172 10.33 1.83 -20.00
N PRO A 173 11.36 1.93 -20.84
CA PRO A 173 11.56 0.98 -21.94
C PRO A 173 12.08 -0.35 -21.43
N ASP A 174 11.62 -1.44 -22.03
CA ASP A 174 12.24 -2.75 -21.89
C ASP A 174 13.24 -3.05 -23.03
N SER A 175 13.97 -4.17 -22.94
CA SER A 175 14.95 -4.57 -23.96
C SER A 175 14.33 -4.93 -25.33
N LEU A 176 13.02 -5.09 -25.42
CA LEU A 176 12.28 -5.36 -26.65
C LEU A 176 11.72 -4.08 -27.29
N GLY A 177 11.99 -2.91 -26.71
CA GLY A 177 11.47 -1.61 -27.15
C GLY A 177 10.02 -1.35 -26.78
N ARG A 178 9.44 -2.16 -25.87
CA ARG A 178 8.10 -1.98 -25.35
C ARG A 178 8.14 -0.96 -24.20
N GLY A 179 7.02 -0.32 -23.91
CA GLY A 179 6.86 0.55 -22.73
C GLY A 179 6.23 -0.20 -21.58
N VAL A 180 6.88 -0.23 -20.42
CA VAL A 180 6.33 -0.77 -19.17
C VAL A 180 5.99 0.40 -18.24
N TYR A 181 4.70 0.62 -18.04
CA TYR A 181 4.20 1.61 -17.08
C TYR A 181 3.98 0.94 -15.73
N ILE A 182 4.43 1.61 -14.68
CA ILE A 182 4.32 1.18 -13.29
C ILE A 182 3.72 2.35 -12.50
N LEU A 183 2.60 2.12 -11.85
CA LEU A 183 2.05 3.01 -10.84
C LEU A 183 1.95 2.27 -9.52
N ASP A 184 2.73 2.71 -8.54
CA ASP A 184 2.50 2.36 -7.13
C ASP A 184 1.35 3.20 -6.57
N ARG A 185 0.53 2.59 -5.72
CA ARG A 185 -0.53 3.29 -4.98
C ARG A 185 -0.89 2.56 -3.71
N ASP A 186 -1.38 3.31 -2.73
CA ASP A 186 -2.11 2.75 -1.60
C ASP A 186 -3.61 2.95 -1.81
N ALA A 187 -4.41 2.01 -1.30
CA ALA A 187 -5.86 2.06 -1.46
C ALA A 187 -6.59 1.64 -0.19
N ILE A 188 -7.76 2.23 0.03
CA ILE A 188 -8.72 1.79 1.05
C ILE A 188 -9.91 1.17 0.36
N LEU A 189 -10.17 -0.10 0.65
CA LEU A 189 -11.39 -0.78 0.27
C LEU A 189 -12.39 -0.75 1.43
N MET A 190 -13.62 -0.34 1.13
CA MET A 190 -14.75 -0.34 2.06
C MET A 190 -15.78 -1.38 1.64
N ARG A 191 -16.20 -2.22 2.58
CA ARG A 191 -17.17 -3.26 2.32
C ARG A 191 -18.54 -2.67 2.01
N THR A 192 -19.11 -3.07 0.89
CA THR A 192 -20.48 -2.79 0.43
C THR A 192 -21.30 -4.09 0.43
N GLY A 193 -22.53 -4.07 -0.01
CA GLY A 193 -23.33 -5.31 -0.13
C GLY A 193 -23.58 -6.06 1.19
N VAL A 194 -23.54 -5.35 2.32
CA VAL A 194 -23.83 -5.92 3.64
C VAL A 194 -25.32 -6.27 3.70
N PRO A 195 -25.69 -7.52 4.07
CA PRO A 195 -27.09 -7.95 4.11
C PRO A 195 -27.97 -7.06 5.01
N PRO A 196 -29.27 -6.93 4.70
CA PRO A 196 -30.20 -6.23 5.57
C PRO A 196 -30.17 -6.77 7.00
N GLY A 197 -30.14 -5.87 7.99
CA GLY A 197 -30.06 -6.22 9.40
C GLY A 197 -28.62 -6.40 9.94
N GLN A 198 -27.62 -6.46 9.07
CA GLN A 198 -26.22 -6.37 9.49
C GLN A 198 -25.76 -4.91 9.52
N GLN A 199 -24.76 -4.64 10.36
CA GLN A 199 -24.22 -3.30 10.53
C GLN A 199 -23.35 -2.90 9.34
N ARG A 200 -23.58 -1.72 8.81
CA ARG A 200 -22.83 -1.12 7.72
C ARG A 200 -22.20 0.18 8.17
N LEU A 201 -20.95 0.42 7.75
CA LEU A 201 -20.33 1.73 7.88
C LEU A 201 -21.01 2.73 6.95
N GLY A 202 -21.24 3.95 7.44
CA GLY A 202 -21.62 5.09 6.62
C GLY A 202 -20.40 5.85 6.17
N PHE A 203 -20.20 6.01 4.86
CA PHE A 203 -19.14 6.87 4.31
C PHE A 203 -19.46 8.35 4.59
N LEU A 204 -18.50 9.11 5.07
CA LEU A 204 -18.63 10.56 5.33
C LEU A 204 -17.75 11.38 4.39
N SER A 205 -16.46 11.08 4.33
CA SER A 205 -15.51 11.78 3.46
C SER A 205 -14.29 10.93 3.18
N ALA A 206 -13.52 11.30 2.15
CA ALA A 206 -12.22 10.71 1.83
C ALA A 206 -11.20 11.83 1.59
N GLN A 207 -9.96 11.55 1.95
CA GLN A 207 -8.81 12.42 1.70
C GLN A 207 -7.58 11.57 1.38
N ASN A 208 -6.63 12.15 0.68
CA ASN A 208 -5.31 11.58 0.48
C ASN A 208 -4.27 12.69 0.45
N GLY A 209 -3.01 12.34 0.55
CA GLY A 209 -1.91 13.27 0.44
C GLY A 209 -0.57 12.57 0.26
N THR A 210 0.33 13.21 -0.46
CA THR A 210 1.71 12.79 -0.64
C THR A 210 2.57 13.46 0.42
N TYR A 211 3.56 12.76 0.96
CA TYR A 211 4.54 13.35 1.88
C TYR A 211 5.40 14.38 1.15
N GLY A 212 5.79 15.43 1.85
CA GLY A 212 6.74 16.43 1.35
C GLY A 212 8.19 15.93 1.40
N THR A 213 8.47 15.00 2.31
CA THR A 213 9.79 14.37 2.48
C THR A 213 9.90 13.13 1.60
N LEU A 214 10.74 13.20 0.56
CA LEU A 214 10.80 12.24 -0.53
C LEU A 214 12.22 11.74 -0.77
N VAL A 215 12.36 10.47 -1.19
CA VAL A 215 13.61 9.95 -1.75
C VAL A 215 13.76 10.45 -3.19
N GLY A 216 14.98 10.84 -3.56
CA GLY A 216 15.24 11.33 -4.92
C GLY A 216 16.73 11.56 -5.14
N PRO A 217 17.10 12.41 -6.11
CA PRO A 217 18.50 12.65 -6.48
C PRO A 217 19.40 13.08 -5.33
N ALA A 218 18.86 13.75 -4.30
CA ALA A 218 19.62 14.13 -3.10
C ALA A 218 20.11 12.91 -2.28
N PHE A 219 19.49 11.74 -2.46
CA PHE A 219 19.85 10.47 -1.84
C PHE A 219 20.51 9.50 -2.83
N GLY A 220 20.87 9.97 -4.03
CA GLY A 220 21.50 9.14 -5.06
C GLY A 220 20.53 8.33 -5.92
N PHE A 221 19.22 8.51 -5.77
CA PHE A 221 18.22 7.86 -6.61
C PHE A 221 17.99 8.65 -7.90
N PRO A 222 17.91 8.00 -9.06
CA PRO A 222 17.75 8.67 -10.35
C PRO A 222 16.35 9.24 -10.58
N ILE A 223 15.37 8.75 -9.83
CA ILE A 223 13.97 9.21 -9.84
C ILE A 223 13.55 9.64 -8.44
N THR A 224 12.48 10.40 -8.35
CA THR A 224 11.85 10.70 -7.07
C THR A 224 10.87 9.60 -6.72
N ILE A 225 11.04 8.99 -5.54
CA ILE A 225 10.11 8.02 -4.97
C ILE A 225 9.08 8.79 -4.14
N PHE A 226 7.83 8.70 -4.52
CA PHE A 226 6.71 9.31 -3.82
C PHE A 226 6.06 8.28 -2.90
N ARG A 227 5.76 8.71 -1.67
CA ARG A 227 4.99 7.97 -0.67
C ARG A 227 3.89 8.89 -0.14
N GLY A 228 2.82 8.29 0.39
CA GLY A 228 1.69 9.06 0.86
C GLY A 228 0.78 8.31 1.81
N TRP A 229 -0.41 8.85 1.97
CA TRP A 229 -1.47 8.29 2.80
C TRP A 229 -2.83 8.48 2.14
N ALA A 230 -3.73 7.55 2.39
CA ALA A 230 -5.14 7.68 2.08
C ALA A 230 -5.98 7.55 3.35
N SER A 231 -7.10 8.25 3.44
CA SER A 231 -8.00 8.19 4.59
C SER A 231 -9.47 8.23 4.19
N VAL A 232 -10.31 7.64 5.05
CA VAL A 232 -11.76 7.77 4.99
C VAL A 232 -12.30 8.06 6.38
N ASP A 233 -13.22 9.01 6.46
CA ASP A 233 -14.03 9.24 7.64
C ASP A 233 -15.32 8.44 7.48
N VAL A 234 -15.66 7.68 8.50
CA VAL A 234 -16.85 6.82 8.50
C VAL A 234 -17.66 6.99 9.77
N SER A 235 -18.97 6.75 9.64
CA SER A 235 -19.89 6.68 10.77
C SER A 235 -20.30 5.23 11.04
N PHE A 236 -20.43 4.90 12.32
CA PHE A 236 -20.84 3.59 12.77
C PHE A 236 -21.63 3.68 14.07
N LYS A 237 -22.92 3.33 14.05
CA LYS A 237 -23.81 3.37 15.23
C LYS A 237 -23.75 4.70 16.01
N GLY A 238 -23.81 5.82 15.30
CA GLY A 238 -23.81 7.16 15.90
C GLY A 238 -22.44 7.66 16.36
N ARG A 239 -21.37 6.92 16.13
CA ARG A 239 -19.98 7.35 16.32
C ARG A 239 -19.29 7.54 15.00
N SER A 240 -18.28 8.40 14.95
CA SER A 240 -17.45 8.58 13.76
C SER A 240 -15.99 8.32 14.11
N PHE A 241 -15.25 7.77 13.17
CA PHE A 241 -13.81 7.60 13.27
C PHE A 241 -13.16 7.75 11.90
N ARG A 242 -11.87 8.02 11.88
CA ARG A 242 -11.04 8.05 10.68
C ARG A 242 -10.29 6.74 10.54
N PHE A 243 -10.29 6.17 9.34
CA PHE A 243 -9.43 5.07 8.95
C PHE A 243 -8.38 5.61 7.98
N VAL A 244 -7.12 5.30 8.23
CA VAL A 244 -5.96 5.76 7.44
C VAL A 244 -5.15 4.56 7.00
N THR A 245 -4.64 4.58 5.78
CA THR A 245 -3.60 3.68 5.31
C THR A 245 -2.42 4.46 4.78
N THR A 246 -1.22 3.91 4.92
CA THR A 246 0.04 4.51 4.44
C THR A 246 1.06 3.43 4.11
N HIS A 247 2.03 3.78 3.29
CA HIS A 247 3.25 3.03 3.06
C HIS A 247 4.43 3.99 3.23
N LEU A 248 5.22 3.82 4.29
CA LEU A 248 6.41 4.65 4.52
C LEU A 248 7.60 4.12 3.71
N GLU A 249 8.59 4.97 3.51
CA GLU A 249 9.80 4.59 2.78
C GLU A 249 10.55 3.44 3.46
N ASP A 250 11.12 2.55 2.65
CA ASP A 250 12.05 1.55 3.18
C ASP A 250 13.39 2.21 3.52
N ALA A 251 13.75 2.13 4.79
CA ALA A 251 15.00 2.69 5.29
C ALA A 251 16.14 1.68 5.28
N GLY A 252 15.84 0.38 5.26
CA GLY A 252 16.83 -0.66 5.44
C GLY A 252 17.75 -0.35 6.63
N THR A 253 19.05 -0.31 6.38
CA THR A 253 20.07 0.08 7.37
C THR A 253 20.69 1.47 7.10
N ASP A 254 20.18 2.22 6.12
CA ASP A 254 20.71 3.54 5.76
C ASP A 254 20.22 4.61 6.75
N PRO A 255 21.15 5.35 7.41
CA PRO A 255 20.76 6.38 8.38
C PRO A 255 20.01 7.56 7.77
N GLY A 256 20.28 7.90 6.51
CA GLY A 256 19.62 8.99 5.80
C GLY A 256 18.17 8.62 5.47
N LEU A 257 17.95 7.39 4.99
CA LEU A 257 16.61 6.87 4.74
C LEU A 257 15.84 6.63 6.04
N THR A 258 16.51 6.21 7.12
CA THR A 258 15.92 6.12 8.46
C THR A 258 15.41 7.49 8.95
N TRP A 259 16.20 8.54 8.75
CA TRP A 259 15.78 9.90 9.07
C TRP A 259 14.58 10.33 8.21
N LEU A 260 14.63 10.09 6.90
CA LEU A 260 13.56 10.42 5.96
C LEU A 260 12.25 9.71 6.34
N GLN A 261 12.28 8.42 6.62
CA GLN A 261 11.13 7.64 7.08
C GLN A 261 10.53 8.24 8.38
N GLY A 262 11.40 8.67 9.30
CA GLY A 262 11.00 9.36 10.52
C GLY A 262 10.29 10.69 10.25
N GLU A 263 10.74 11.49 9.27
CA GLU A 263 10.06 12.73 8.86
C GLU A 263 8.70 12.43 8.21
N GLN A 264 8.60 11.42 7.35
CA GLN A 264 7.31 10.97 6.80
C GLN A 264 6.33 10.56 7.93
N ALA A 265 6.80 9.86 8.96
CA ALA A 265 5.98 9.51 10.11
C ALA A 265 5.50 10.76 10.89
N LYS A 266 6.32 11.80 10.99
CA LYS A 266 5.91 13.09 11.60
C LYS A 266 4.88 13.82 10.75
N GLU A 267 5.05 13.82 9.42
CA GLU A 267 4.06 14.39 8.50
C GLU A 267 2.72 13.63 8.60
N LEU A 268 2.74 12.30 8.70
CA LEU A 268 1.56 11.47 8.91
C LEU A 268 0.82 11.85 10.20
N VAL A 269 1.55 12.05 11.30
CA VAL A 269 0.97 12.45 12.59
C VAL A 269 0.43 13.88 12.55
N ALA A 270 1.14 14.81 11.93
CA ALA A 270 0.72 16.21 11.83
C ALA A 270 -0.40 16.43 10.79
N GLY A 271 -0.54 15.54 9.81
CA GLY A 271 -1.53 15.58 8.74
C GLY A 271 -2.81 14.78 9.09
N PRO A 272 -2.97 13.57 8.52
CA PRO A 272 -4.23 12.83 8.64
C PRO A 272 -4.59 12.42 10.08
N LEU A 273 -3.62 12.30 10.99
CA LEU A 273 -3.87 11.95 12.38
C LEU A 273 -4.23 13.18 13.24
N ASN A 274 -4.01 14.39 12.74
CA ASN A 274 -4.39 15.63 13.43
C ASN A 274 -5.89 15.89 13.28
N THR A 275 -6.69 15.15 13.99
CA THR A 275 -8.16 15.20 13.96
C THR A 275 -8.73 14.99 15.36
N PRO A 276 -9.89 15.59 15.69
CA PRO A 276 -10.60 15.30 16.95
C PRO A 276 -11.27 13.91 16.95
N MET A 277 -11.35 13.24 15.81
CA MET A 277 -11.95 11.90 15.73
C MET A 277 -10.97 10.83 16.23
N PRO A 278 -11.47 9.73 16.78
CA PRO A 278 -10.66 8.53 16.96
C PRO A 278 -10.10 8.06 15.60
N VAL A 279 -8.86 7.56 15.60
CA VAL A 279 -8.19 7.12 14.37
C VAL A 279 -7.81 5.65 14.48
N ILE A 280 -8.06 4.91 13.40
CA ILE A 280 -7.50 3.60 13.11
C ILE A 280 -6.50 3.80 11.96
N LEU A 281 -5.23 3.68 12.27
CA LEU A 281 -4.14 3.82 11.31
C LEU A 281 -3.61 2.44 10.96
N THR A 282 -3.51 2.16 9.67
CA THR A 282 -3.02 0.89 9.13
C THR A 282 -1.91 1.15 8.12
N GLY A 283 -1.13 0.14 7.79
CA GLY A 283 -0.15 0.25 6.71
C GLY A 283 1.09 -0.58 6.92
N ASP A 284 1.95 -0.49 5.92
CA ASP A 284 3.34 -0.89 5.98
C ASP A 284 4.20 0.31 6.36
N PHE A 285 4.84 0.23 7.50
CA PHE A 285 5.66 1.33 8.03
C PHE A 285 7.14 1.14 7.74
N ASN A 286 7.52 0.02 7.12
CA ASN A 286 8.93 -0.30 6.85
C ASN A 286 9.84 -0.08 8.07
N SER A 287 9.30 -0.22 9.27
CA SER A 287 9.99 0.02 10.54
C SER A 287 9.67 -1.09 11.52
N ASP A 288 10.65 -1.97 11.74
CA ASP A 288 10.43 -3.20 12.50
C ASP A 288 10.05 -2.95 13.97
N GLY A 289 8.80 -3.27 14.30
CA GLY A 289 8.27 -3.17 15.64
C GLY A 289 8.75 -4.28 16.59
N TYR A 290 9.27 -5.38 16.05
CA TYR A 290 9.83 -6.47 16.85
C TYR A 290 11.19 -6.10 17.43
N THR A 291 12.10 -5.60 16.59
CA THR A 291 13.42 -5.10 17.02
C THR A 291 13.40 -3.62 17.41
N LYS A 292 12.23 -2.96 17.29
CA LYS A 292 11.98 -1.59 17.77
C LYS A 292 12.83 -0.54 17.04
N TRP A 293 12.67 -0.47 15.74
CA TRP A 293 13.33 0.55 14.92
C TRP A 293 12.86 1.98 15.25
N PRO A 294 13.63 3.01 14.91
CA PRO A 294 13.39 4.39 15.35
C PRO A 294 12.00 4.93 15.05
N THR A 295 11.50 4.73 13.83
CA THR A 295 10.17 5.22 13.42
C THR A 295 9.06 4.53 14.19
N TYR A 296 9.15 3.21 14.42
CA TYR A 296 8.21 2.49 15.29
C TYR A 296 8.23 3.07 16.71
N LEU A 297 9.43 3.31 17.27
CA LEU A 297 9.56 3.89 18.62
C LEU A 297 8.95 5.30 18.71
N TYR A 298 9.09 6.12 17.65
CA TYR A 298 8.42 7.41 17.58
C TYR A 298 6.90 7.27 17.61
N LEU A 299 6.33 6.36 16.79
CA LEU A 299 4.88 6.19 16.69
C LEU A 299 4.25 5.74 18.01
N VAL A 300 4.88 4.84 18.77
CA VAL A 300 4.36 4.34 20.04
C VAL A 300 4.87 5.09 21.28
N GLY A 301 5.90 5.90 21.11
CA GLY A 301 6.54 6.66 22.19
C GLY A 301 5.65 7.75 22.77
N PRO A 302 5.90 8.15 24.04
CA PRO A 302 5.13 9.20 24.69
C PRO A 302 5.46 10.61 24.15
N PRO A 303 4.51 11.55 24.19
CA PRO A 303 4.79 12.97 23.92
C PRO A 303 5.80 13.55 24.94
N PRO A 304 6.58 14.59 24.57
CA PRO A 304 6.54 15.34 23.30
C PRO A 304 7.29 14.65 22.14
N ASP A 305 8.10 13.63 22.43
CA ASP A 305 9.04 13.03 21.46
C ASP A 305 8.42 11.88 20.66
N GLY A 306 7.16 11.51 20.92
CA GLY A 306 6.44 10.45 20.24
C GLY A 306 4.95 10.74 20.05
N ALA A 307 4.30 9.90 19.24
CA ALA A 307 2.91 10.04 18.82
C ALA A 307 1.89 9.36 19.77
N ALA A 308 2.35 8.55 20.71
CA ALA A 308 1.55 7.80 21.70
C ALA A 308 0.46 6.91 21.05
N LEU A 309 0.70 6.36 19.88
CA LEU A 309 -0.22 5.44 19.23
C LEU A 309 -0.22 4.09 19.96
N LYS A 310 -1.38 3.47 20.04
CA LYS A 310 -1.54 2.16 20.64
C LYS A 310 -1.35 1.07 19.59
N ASP A 311 -0.35 0.23 19.72
CA ASP A 311 -0.11 -0.94 18.88
C ASP A 311 -1.11 -2.05 19.21
N VAL A 312 -2.01 -2.34 18.28
CA VAL A 312 -3.09 -3.33 18.45
C VAL A 312 -2.55 -4.73 18.66
N TRP A 313 -1.48 -5.10 17.97
CA TRP A 313 -0.87 -6.42 18.13
C TRP A 313 -0.37 -6.64 19.55
N LEU A 314 0.41 -5.71 20.08
CA LEU A 314 0.97 -5.83 21.43
C LEU A 314 -0.08 -5.79 22.54
N VAL A 315 -1.21 -5.11 22.32
CA VAL A 315 -2.35 -5.15 23.25
C VAL A 315 -2.92 -6.56 23.34
N ASN A 316 -3.02 -7.25 22.21
CA ASN A 316 -3.65 -8.57 22.13
C ASN A 316 -2.64 -9.72 22.36
N HIS A 317 -1.40 -9.53 21.90
CA HIS A 317 -0.34 -10.55 21.90
C HIS A 317 0.99 -10.00 22.46
N PRO A 318 1.10 -9.62 23.74
CA PRO A 318 2.26 -8.89 24.29
C PRO A 318 3.57 -9.67 24.26
N ARG A 319 3.56 -10.96 23.96
CA ARG A 319 4.74 -11.84 23.92
C ARG A 319 4.99 -12.49 22.56
N ASN A 320 4.14 -12.24 21.57
CA ASN A 320 4.30 -12.77 20.21
C ASN A 320 4.87 -11.67 19.30
N PRO A 321 5.93 -11.91 18.53
CA PRO A 321 6.51 -10.90 17.65
C PRO A 321 5.54 -10.38 16.58
N GLY A 322 4.62 -11.22 16.09
CA GLY A 322 3.64 -10.84 15.07
C GLY A 322 4.30 -10.48 13.74
N LEU A 323 5.27 -11.28 13.32
CA LEU A 323 6.05 -11.02 12.10
C LEU A 323 5.14 -10.99 10.88
N THR A 324 5.40 -10.06 9.97
CA THR A 324 4.56 -9.85 8.80
C THR A 324 5.32 -9.83 7.48
N TRP A 325 6.64 -9.73 7.45
CA TRP A 325 7.45 -9.63 6.24
C TRP A 325 8.65 -10.57 6.23
N GLY A 326 9.00 -11.08 5.01
CA GLY A 326 10.23 -11.82 4.79
C GLY A 326 10.11 -13.04 3.88
N GLU A 327 8.99 -13.24 3.14
CA GLU A 327 8.95 -14.30 2.14
C GLU A 327 9.88 -13.96 0.97
N ASP A 328 10.35 -14.99 0.23
CA ASP A 328 11.27 -14.78 -0.91
C ASP A 328 10.57 -13.98 -2.03
N PRO A 329 11.27 -13.10 -2.78
CA PRO A 329 10.66 -12.30 -3.84
C PRO A 329 10.01 -13.10 -4.99
N ASP A 330 10.39 -14.37 -5.19
CA ASP A 330 9.75 -15.28 -6.13
C ASP A 330 8.52 -16.00 -5.54
N LEU A 331 8.26 -15.80 -4.24
CA LEU A 331 7.14 -16.32 -3.46
C LEU A 331 7.05 -17.86 -3.43
N VAL A 332 8.11 -18.60 -3.76
CA VAL A 332 8.06 -20.07 -3.87
C VAL A 332 8.63 -20.83 -2.66
N ASN A 333 9.21 -20.11 -1.69
CA ASN A 333 9.77 -20.75 -0.50
C ASN A 333 8.74 -21.70 0.17
N PRO A 334 9.15 -22.93 0.54
CA PRO A 334 8.20 -23.98 0.97
C PRO A 334 7.65 -23.79 2.39
N PHE A 335 8.28 -22.96 3.21
CA PHE A 335 7.93 -22.64 4.59
C PHE A 335 7.98 -21.12 4.80
N PRO A 336 7.17 -20.57 5.75
CA PRO A 336 7.21 -19.16 6.06
C PRO A 336 8.62 -18.71 6.47
N ARG A 337 9.02 -17.52 6.00
CA ARG A 337 10.32 -16.90 6.29
C ARG A 337 10.19 -15.54 6.96
N LEU A 338 9.01 -15.22 7.49
CA LEU A 338 8.76 -13.93 8.11
C LEU A 338 9.76 -13.64 9.24
N THR A 339 10.42 -12.49 9.17
CA THR A 339 11.50 -12.08 10.07
C THR A 339 11.29 -10.74 10.74
N GLN A 340 10.45 -9.88 10.17
CA GLN A 340 10.19 -8.53 10.65
C GLN A 340 8.69 -8.28 10.80
N ARG A 341 8.31 -7.33 11.66
CA ARG A 341 6.95 -6.84 11.79
C ARG A 341 6.90 -5.41 11.27
N LEU A 342 6.49 -5.25 10.02
CA LEU A 342 6.44 -3.99 9.29
C LEU A 342 5.03 -3.44 9.14
N ASP A 343 4.02 -4.33 9.19
CA ASP A 343 2.61 -3.99 9.01
C ASP A 343 1.91 -3.84 10.35
N PHE A 344 1.16 -2.77 10.50
CA PHE A 344 0.53 -2.41 11.78
C PHE A 344 -0.92 -1.99 11.65
N VAL A 345 -1.64 -2.18 12.76
CA VAL A 345 -2.86 -1.44 13.11
C VAL A 345 -2.56 -0.67 14.38
N PHE A 346 -2.51 0.66 14.26
CA PHE A 346 -2.36 1.58 15.38
C PHE A 346 -3.67 2.28 15.69
N LEU A 347 -3.85 2.68 16.95
CA LEU A 347 -5.04 3.40 17.41
C LEU A 347 -4.66 4.72 18.08
N GLN A 348 -5.43 5.75 17.73
CA GLN A 348 -5.47 7.03 18.45
C GLN A 348 -6.87 7.25 19.02
N GLY A 349 -6.95 7.64 20.30
CA GLY A 349 -8.22 7.90 20.96
C GLY A 349 -8.87 6.66 21.59
N PRO A 350 -10.15 6.73 21.98
CA PRO A 350 -10.81 5.76 22.83
C PRO A 350 -11.36 4.54 22.05
N ILE A 351 -10.51 3.85 21.31
CA ILE A 351 -10.84 2.63 20.57
C ILE A 351 -10.37 1.41 21.38
N GLY A 352 -11.26 0.44 21.58
CA GLY A 352 -10.94 -0.81 22.25
C GLY A 352 -10.44 -1.88 21.27
N VAL A 353 -9.53 -2.74 21.72
CA VAL A 353 -9.05 -3.92 20.99
C VAL A 353 -9.81 -5.15 21.47
N VAL A 354 -10.43 -5.88 20.54
CA VAL A 354 -11.11 -7.14 20.81
C VAL A 354 -10.20 -8.31 20.44
N ARG A 355 -9.62 -8.26 19.22
CA ARG A 355 -8.75 -9.31 18.70
C ARG A 355 -7.85 -8.76 17.60
N ALA A 356 -6.68 -9.37 17.45
CA ALA A 356 -5.79 -9.19 16.30
C ALA A 356 -5.26 -10.54 15.85
N ASP A 357 -5.12 -10.75 14.53
CA ASP A 357 -4.61 -11.98 13.92
C ASP A 357 -3.74 -11.63 12.71
N VAL A 358 -2.60 -12.32 12.56
CA VAL A 358 -1.84 -12.36 11.31
C VAL A 358 -2.46 -13.43 10.43
N VAL A 359 -2.53 -13.21 9.14
CA VAL A 359 -3.11 -14.11 8.14
C VAL A 359 -2.22 -14.18 6.90
N GLY A 360 -2.21 -15.31 6.21
CA GLY A 360 -1.32 -15.50 5.08
C GLY A 360 0.10 -15.91 5.49
N ASP A 361 0.29 -16.28 6.76
CA ASP A 361 1.57 -16.58 7.41
C ASP A 361 1.83 -18.09 7.59
N THR A 362 0.93 -18.94 7.12
CA THR A 362 1.10 -20.40 7.24
C THR A 362 1.23 -21.06 5.88
N ARG A 363 1.90 -22.21 5.83
CA ARG A 363 2.05 -23.00 4.60
C ARG A 363 0.72 -23.29 3.89
N GLY A 364 -0.38 -23.42 4.65
CA GLY A 364 -1.72 -23.68 4.12
C GLY A 364 -2.37 -22.47 3.44
N ASP A 365 -1.76 -21.31 3.53
CA ASP A 365 -2.25 -20.06 2.96
C ASP A 365 -1.70 -19.78 1.55
N ARG A 366 -0.70 -20.58 1.12
CA ARG A 366 -0.17 -20.51 -0.24
C ARG A 366 -1.27 -20.72 -1.26
N ALA A 367 -1.18 -20.03 -2.37
CA ALA A 367 -2.08 -20.17 -3.50
C ALA A 367 -2.03 -21.61 -4.10
N SER A 368 -2.97 -21.94 -4.95
CA SER A 368 -3.05 -23.27 -5.58
C SER A 368 -1.82 -23.65 -6.43
N SER A 369 -1.13 -22.63 -6.97
CA SER A 369 0.15 -22.79 -7.67
C SER A 369 1.32 -23.07 -6.74
N GLY A 370 1.14 -22.90 -5.42
CA GLY A 370 2.18 -23.07 -4.41
C GLY A 370 2.98 -21.82 -4.11
N ILE A 371 2.64 -20.65 -4.65
CA ILE A 371 3.26 -19.36 -4.30
C ILE A 371 2.56 -18.73 -3.09
N TRP A 372 3.26 -17.88 -2.35
CA TRP A 372 2.69 -17.08 -1.26
C TRP A 372 1.75 -15.99 -1.81
N PRO A 373 0.74 -15.55 -1.04
CA PRO A 373 -0.15 -14.46 -1.45
C PRO A 373 0.57 -13.12 -1.66
N SER A 374 1.62 -12.87 -0.88
CA SER A 374 2.49 -11.71 -0.86
C SER A 374 3.78 -12.10 -0.15
N ASP A 375 4.83 -11.30 -0.24
CA ASP A 375 6.01 -11.39 0.65
C ASP A 375 5.71 -10.86 2.06
N HIS A 376 4.54 -10.22 2.21
CA HIS A 376 3.94 -9.85 3.50
C HIS A 376 2.76 -10.74 3.87
N ALA A 377 2.59 -10.95 5.17
CA ALA A 377 1.36 -11.44 5.78
C ALA A 377 0.42 -10.28 6.09
N GLY A 378 -0.89 -10.50 6.00
CA GLY A 378 -1.89 -9.49 6.35
C GLY A 378 -2.15 -9.44 7.86
N LEU A 379 -2.54 -8.29 8.37
CA LEU A 379 -2.96 -8.10 9.77
C LEU A 379 -4.44 -7.75 9.84
N VAL A 380 -5.20 -8.52 10.58
CA VAL A 380 -6.64 -8.32 10.83
C VAL A 380 -6.83 -7.87 12.27
N ALA A 381 -7.66 -6.85 12.49
CA ALA A 381 -8.01 -6.41 13.83
C ALA A 381 -9.53 -6.23 13.99
N LYS A 382 -10.08 -6.70 15.09
CA LYS A 382 -11.44 -6.47 15.54
C LYS A 382 -11.43 -5.46 16.68
N LEU A 383 -12.15 -4.36 16.50
CA LEU A 383 -12.05 -3.15 17.30
C LEU A 383 -13.44 -2.68 17.74
N THR A 384 -13.50 -1.88 18.83
CA THR A 384 -14.72 -1.20 19.31
C THR A 384 -14.49 0.30 19.30
N PRO A 385 -14.81 0.99 18.17
CA PRO A 385 -14.68 2.44 18.05
C PRO A 385 -15.58 3.23 18.97
#